data_9e25b3183ac47d80d8c8d403ca1c782c
#
_entry.id   9e25b3183ac47d80d8c8d403ca1c782c
#
_cell.length_a   1.000
_cell.length_b   1.000
_cell.length_c   1.000
_cell.angle_alpha   90.00
_cell.angle_beta   90.00
_cell.angle_gamma   90.00
#
_symmetry.space_group_name_H-M   'P 1'
#
loop_
_entity.id
_entity.type
_entity.pdbx_description
1 polymer ?
#
loop_
_entity_poly.entity_id
_entity_poly.type
_entity_poly.pdbx_seq_one_letter_code
_entity_poly.pdbx_strand_id
1 'polypeptide(L)'
;LEHVGTFTHFATADCPETLDFNMQFRRFTETISDMRVAGINPGIVHCANSAALLRYPDTHLDMARFGISLYGFHPCPETVGYFDLRPAMSVHARITNVSQPPMSEGVSYGLHYRSTGSVKICTLPIGYADGYNRALSSRAQVIYNGQLCNQVGNICMDQCMFEIDMRSRGTRPRLDPQIGDEVLLVGAQGGARI
;
A
#
# COMPACT_ATOMS: atom_id res chain seq x y z
N LEU A 1 4.95 -40.88 -3.68
CA LEU A 1 4.78 -39.48 -3.22
C LEU A 1 5.25 -39.39 -1.77
N GLU A 2 6.11 -38.44 -1.48
CA GLU A 2 6.56 -38.16 -0.12
C GLU A 2 5.63 -37.08 0.50
N HIS A 3 5.16 -37.32 1.73
CA HIS A 3 4.37 -36.36 2.46
C HIS A 3 5.28 -35.45 3.28
N VAL A 4 5.46 -34.22 2.85
CA VAL A 4 6.42 -33.27 3.46
C VAL A 4 5.81 -32.32 4.47
N GLY A 5 4.50 -32.12 4.46
CA GLY A 5 3.84 -31.24 5.43
C GLY A 5 2.33 -31.20 5.30
N THR A 6 1.68 -30.71 6.36
CA THR A 6 0.23 -30.56 6.47
C THR A 6 -0.13 -29.14 6.87
N PHE A 7 -1.08 -28.54 6.18
CA PHE A 7 -1.48 -27.17 6.51
C PHE A 7 -2.98 -26.90 6.38
N THR A 8 -3.41 -25.85 7.04
CA THR A 8 -4.66 -25.13 6.75
C THR A 8 -4.36 -23.66 6.50
N HIS A 9 -5.33 -22.93 5.90
CA HIS A 9 -5.27 -21.50 5.75
C HIS A 9 -6.49 -20.86 6.42
N PHE A 10 -6.25 -20.01 7.42
CA PHE A 10 -7.35 -19.38 8.15
C PHE A 10 -8.17 -18.45 7.28
N ALA A 11 -9.48 -18.63 7.35
CA ALA A 11 -10.44 -17.82 6.60
C ALA A 11 -10.73 -16.46 7.27
N THR A 12 -10.61 -16.39 8.60
CA THR A 12 -11.09 -15.25 9.42
C THR A 12 -10.07 -14.79 10.47
N ALA A 13 -8.78 -15.06 10.29
CA ALA A 13 -7.75 -14.63 11.25
C ALA A 13 -7.61 -13.10 11.36
N ASP A 14 -8.06 -12.36 10.36
CA ASP A 14 -8.10 -10.91 10.25
C ASP A 14 -9.44 -10.29 10.70
N CYS A 15 -10.44 -11.12 11.03
CA CYS A 15 -11.72 -10.64 11.54
C CYS A 15 -11.67 -10.41 13.06
N PRO A 16 -12.48 -9.48 13.61
CA PRO A 16 -12.57 -9.27 15.06
C PRO A 16 -13.20 -10.46 15.78
N GLU A 17 -14.16 -11.14 15.14
CA GLU A 17 -14.81 -12.32 15.69
C GLU A 17 -13.94 -13.57 15.55
N THR A 18 -13.83 -14.33 16.66
CA THR A 18 -12.87 -15.43 16.74
C THR A 18 -13.50 -16.82 16.68
N LEU A 19 -14.84 -16.94 16.64
CA LEU A 19 -15.54 -18.22 16.70
C LEU A 19 -15.11 -19.18 15.58
N ASP A 20 -15.22 -18.71 14.33
CA ASP A 20 -14.88 -19.52 13.15
C ASP A 20 -13.37 -19.81 13.10
N PHE A 21 -12.55 -18.84 13.47
CA PHE A 21 -11.10 -19.01 13.60
C PHE A 21 -10.76 -20.13 14.60
N ASN A 22 -11.33 -20.06 15.81
CA ASN A 22 -11.08 -21.07 16.86
C ASN A 22 -11.58 -22.46 16.45
N MET A 23 -12.74 -22.52 15.78
CA MET A 23 -13.29 -23.78 15.27
C MET A 23 -12.40 -24.39 14.19
N GLN A 24 -11.89 -23.57 13.26
CA GLN A 24 -10.96 -24.02 12.22
C GLN A 24 -9.65 -24.52 12.82
N PHE A 25 -9.07 -23.79 13.78
CA PHE A 25 -7.84 -24.18 14.44
C PHE A 25 -7.99 -25.49 15.21
N ARG A 26 -9.08 -25.64 15.98
CA ARG A 26 -9.39 -26.88 16.71
C ARG A 26 -9.49 -28.07 15.74
N ARG A 27 -10.30 -27.96 14.68
CA ARG A 27 -10.45 -29.05 13.69
C ARG A 27 -9.12 -29.43 13.05
N PHE A 28 -8.27 -28.44 12.77
CA PHE A 28 -6.95 -28.68 12.21
C PHE A 28 -6.06 -29.44 13.19
N THR A 29 -5.99 -29.02 14.44
CA THR A 29 -5.16 -29.69 15.47
C THR A 29 -5.67 -31.10 15.81
N GLU A 30 -6.99 -31.32 15.84
CA GLU A 30 -7.61 -32.64 15.97
C GLU A 30 -7.17 -33.53 14.81
N THR A 31 -7.26 -33.07 13.56
CA THR A 31 -6.81 -33.83 12.37
C THR A 31 -5.33 -34.22 12.45
N ILE A 32 -4.45 -33.29 12.88
CA ILE A 32 -3.03 -33.58 13.07
C ILE A 32 -2.82 -34.65 14.15
N SER A 33 -3.59 -34.60 15.23
CA SER A 33 -3.57 -35.61 16.30
C SER A 33 -4.00 -36.99 15.77
N ASP A 34 -5.09 -37.05 15.01
CA ASP A 34 -5.62 -38.29 14.42
C ASP A 34 -4.62 -38.93 13.43
N MET A 35 -3.96 -38.10 12.61
CA MET A 35 -2.87 -38.58 11.74
C MET A 35 -1.76 -39.25 12.54
N ARG A 36 -1.32 -38.63 13.64
CA ARG A 36 -0.27 -39.19 14.51
C ARG A 36 -0.69 -40.50 15.16
N VAL A 37 -1.96 -40.58 15.63
CA VAL A 37 -2.53 -41.81 16.21
C VAL A 37 -2.60 -42.92 15.17
N ALA A 38 -2.91 -42.59 13.92
CA ALA A 38 -2.95 -43.52 12.82
C ALA A 38 -1.53 -43.93 12.29
N GLY A 39 -0.45 -43.45 12.90
CA GLY A 39 0.92 -43.70 12.49
C GLY A 39 1.35 -42.95 11.24
N ILE A 40 0.58 -41.92 10.84
CA ILE A 40 0.89 -41.04 9.69
C ILE A 40 1.72 -39.85 10.21
N ASN A 41 2.92 -39.69 9.64
CA ASN A 41 3.73 -38.51 9.94
C ASN A 41 3.13 -37.26 9.23
N PRO A 42 2.64 -36.22 9.94
CA PRO A 42 2.08 -35.02 9.30
C PRO A 42 3.13 -34.12 8.63
N GLY A 43 4.44 -34.41 8.76
CA GLY A 43 5.51 -33.55 8.26
C GLY A 43 5.53 -32.19 8.96
N ILE A 44 5.90 -31.14 8.22
CA ILE A 44 5.89 -29.75 8.70
C ILE A 44 4.43 -29.27 8.86
N VAL A 45 4.00 -29.02 10.10
CA VAL A 45 2.63 -28.60 10.41
C VAL A 45 2.56 -27.08 10.50
N HIS A 46 1.71 -26.45 9.68
CA HIS A 46 1.62 -25.00 9.68
C HIS A 46 0.23 -24.47 9.31
N CYS A 47 -0.18 -23.36 9.93
CA CYS A 47 -1.48 -22.75 9.66
C CYS A 47 -1.46 -21.22 9.66
N ALA A 48 -0.51 -20.57 10.35
CA ALA A 48 -0.48 -19.13 10.49
C ALA A 48 -0.23 -18.41 9.16
N ASN A 49 -1.14 -17.50 8.79
CA ASN A 49 -0.95 -16.41 7.85
C ASN A 49 -0.47 -15.15 8.59
N SER A 50 -0.32 -14.00 7.93
CA SER A 50 0.13 -12.76 8.58
C SER A 50 -0.72 -12.36 9.80
N ALA A 51 -2.05 -12.46 9.69
CA ALA A 51 -2.95 -12.09 10.80
C ALA A 51 -2.81 -13.05 11.98
N ALA A 52 -2.82 -14.35 11.71
CA ALA A 52 -2.67 -15.36 12.75
C ALA A 52 -1.30 -15.29 13.42
N LEU A 53 -0.22 -15.06 12.62
CA LEU A 53 1.14 -14.90 13.15
C LEU A 53 1.23 -13.74 14.17
N LEU A 54 0.58 -12.61 13.89
CA LEU A 54 0.66 -11.44 14.75
C LEU A 54 -0.30 -11.48 15.94
N ARG A 55 -1.45 -12.16 15.82
CA ARG A 55 -2.51 -12.16 16.84
C ARG A 55 -2.51 -13.39 17.74
N TYR A 56 -2.12 -14.56 17.22
CA TYR A 56 -2.35 -15.85 17.86
C TYR A 56 -1.09 -16.71 17.92
N PRO A 57 -0.22 -16.50 18.92
CA PRO A 57 1.05 -17.23 19.06
C PRO A 57 0.93 -18.75 19.01
N ASP A 58 -0.16 -19.31 19.53
CA ASP A 58 -0.42 -20.76 19.55
C ASP A 58 -0.53 -21.37 18.14
N THR A 59 -0.74 -20.54 17.10
CA THR A 59 -0.83 -20.98 15.72
C THR A 59 0.51 -21.05 14.98
N HIS A 60 1.61 -20.65 15.61
CA HIS A 60 2.92 -20.60 14.93
C HIS A 60 3.38 -21.98 14.49
N LEU A 61 3.14 -23.01 15.33
CA LEU A 61 3.49 -24.40 15.07
C LEU A 61 4.93 -24.53 14.52
N ASP A 62 5.14 -25.37 13.47
CA ASP A 62 6.47 -25.59 12.92
C ASP A 62 6.91 -24.50 11.93
N MET A 63 5.96 -23.80 11.28
CA MET A 63 6.23 -22.78 10.28
C MET A 63 5.09 -21.79 10.16
N ALA A 64 5.42 -20.52 9.87
CA ALA A 64 4.45 -19.49 9.52
C ALA A 64 4.59 -19.04 8.06
N ARG A 65 3.47 -18.65 7.44
CA ARG A 65 3.43 -18.11 6.08
C ARG A 65 3.22 -16.60 6.16
N PHE A 66 4.34 -15.89 6.23
CA PHE A 66 4.35 -14.43 6.37
C PHE A 66 4.11 -13.78 5.01
N GLY A 67 2.91 -13.21 4.80
CA GLY A 67 2.46 -12.58 3.56
C GLY A 67 2.51 -11.06 3.62
N ILE A 68 1.34 -10.40 3.72
CA ILE A 68 1.20 -8.94 3.61
C ILE A 68 2.07 -8.16 4.63
N SER A 69 2.26 -8.70 5.83
CA SER A 69 3.07 -8.04 6.84
C SER A 69 4.57 -8.06 6.55
N LEU A 70 5.05 -8.94 5.67
CA LEU A 70 6.43 -8.90 5.17
C LEU A 70 6.70 -7.61 4.38
N TYR A 71 5.66 -7.08 3.73
CA TYR A 71 5.72 -5.81 3.00
C TYR A 71 5.47 -4.59 3.90
N GLY A 72 5.32 -4.79 5.22
CA GLY A 72 5.16 -3.72 6.20
C GLY A 72 3.73 -3.22 6.38
N PHE A 73 2.74 -4.02 5.99
CA PHE A 73 1.33 -3.67 6.16
C PHE A 73 0.66 -4.51 7.25
N HIS A 74 -0.17 -3.87 8.05
CA HIS A 74 -1.01 -4.56 9.03
C HIS A 74 -2.14 -5.30 8.31
N PRO A 75 -2.35 -6.60 8.59
CA PRO A 75 -3.39 -7.39 7.95
C PRO A 75 -4.80 -7.01 8.42
N CYS A 76 -4.92 -6.40 9.61
CA CYS A 76 -6.19 -5.96 10.20
C CYS A 76 -5.93 -4.85 11.25
N PRO A 77 -6.96 -4.06 11.61
CA PRO A 77 -6.82 -2.97 12.58
C PRO A 77 -6.29 -3.43 13.95
N GLU A 78 -6.64 -4.64 14.38
CA GLU A 78 -6.27 -5.20 15.69
C GLU A 78 -4.76 -5.43 15.85
N THR A 79 -4.01 -5.45 14.75
CA THR A 79 -2.54 -5.58 14.79
C THR A 79 -1.81 -4.24 14.87
N VAL A 80 -2.53 -3.13 14.63
CA VAL A 80 -1.96 -1.78 14.65
C VAL A 80 -1.56 -1.42 16.09
N GLY A 81 -0.34 -0.94 16.25
CA GLY A 81 0.22 -0.54 17.57
C GLY A 81 0.93 -1.64 18.34
N TYR A 82 0.77 -2.92 17.98
CA TYR A 82 1.51 -4.02 18.60
C TYR A 82 2.89 -4.27 17.95
N PHE A 83 3.01 -3.93 16.67
CA PHE A 83 4.23 -4.17 15.88
C PHE A 83 4.57 -2.94 15.05
N ASP A 84 5.85 -2.55 15.04
CA ASP A 84 6.39 -1.48 14.19
C ASP A 84 6.65 -2.03 12.78
N LEU A 85 5.57 -2.26 12.03
CA LEU A 85 5.67 -2.68 10.63
C LEU A 85 5.99 -1.46 9.76
N ARG A 86 7.03 -1.61 8.93
CA ARG A 86 7.49 -0.54 8.03
C ARG A 86 7.23 -0.91 6.58
N PRO A 87 6.43 -0.13 5.84
CA PRO A 87 6.23 -0.38 4.41
C PRO A 87 7.56 -0.46 3.67
N ALA A 88 7.74 -1.56 2.94
CA ALA A 88 8.97 -1.85 2.21
C ALA A 88 8.99 -1.26 0.80
N MET A 89 7.81 -0.86 0.27
CA MET A 89 7.68 -0.35 -1.10
C MET A 89 7.61 1.17 -1.11
N SER A 90 8.32 1.77 -2.06
CA SER A 90 8.12 3.15 -2.49
C SER A 90 8.10 3.24 -4.01
N VAL A 91 7.33 4.20 -4.54
CA VAL A 91 7.25 4.46 -5.99
C VAL A 91 7.68 5.90 -6.23
N HIS A 92 8.72 6.06 -7.01
CA HIS A 92 9.32 7.35 -7.36
C HIS A 92 9.17 7.60 -8.86
N ALA A 93 8.99 8.86 -9.23
CA ALA A 93 9.06 9.33 -10.61
C ALA A 93 9.82 10.66 -10.67
N ARG A 94 10.28 11.04 -11.85
CA ARG A 94 10.94 12.33 -12.07
C ARG A 94 10.05 13.24 -12.89
N ILE A 95 10.05 14.53 -12.54
CA ILE A 95 9.31 15.54 -13.30
C ILE A 95 9.87 15.62 -14.73
N THR A 96 9.00 15.46 -15.72
CA THR A 96 9.33 15.55 -17.15
C THR A 96 8.94 16.87 -17.77
N ASN A 97 7.98 17.58 -17.19
CA ASN A 97 7.57 18.91 -17.64
C ASN A 97 7.06 19.75 -16.47
N VAL A 98 7.30 21.05 -16.53
CA VAL A 98 6.75 22.06 -15.61
C VAL A 98 6.14 23.16 -16.45
N SER A 99 4.87 23.46 -16.22
CA SER A 99 4.15 24.54 -16.89
C SER A 99 3.38 25.40 -15.87
N GLN A 100 3.07 26.61 -16.26
CA GLN A 100 2.22 27.52 -15.46
C GLN A 100 1.05 27.98 -16.34
N PRO A 101 -0.01 27.17 -16.44
CA PRO A 101 -1.17 27.50 -17.25
C PRO A 101 -1.91 28.73 -16.70
N PRO A 102 -2.42 29.62 -17.56
CA PRO A 102 -3.23 30.74 -17.12
C PRO A 102 -4.50 30.29 -16.40
N MET A 103 -5.15 31.25 -15.73
CA MET A 103 -6.42 31.00 -15.02
C MET A 103 -7.46 30.38 -15.99
N SER A 104 -8.18 29.38 -15.50
CA SER A 104 -9.23 28.66 -16.21
C SER A 104 -8.77 27.76 -17.36
N GLU A 105 -7.47 27.67 -17.66
CA GLU A 105 -6.98 26.69 -18.63
C GLU A 105 -7.15 25.27 -18.10
N GLY A 106 -7.65 24.38 -18.97
CA GLY A 106 -7.93 22.99 -18.63
C GLY A 106 -6.68 22.13 -18.69
N VAL A 107 -6.56 21.15 -17.80
CA VAL A 107 -5.45 20.20 -17.72
C VAL A 107 -5.96 18.78 -17.85
N SER A 108 -5.26 17.95 -18.63
CA SER A 108 -5.55 16.54 -18.88
C SER A 108 -6.84 16.29 -19.67
N TYR A 109 -7.08 15.01 -20.00
CA TYR A 109 -8.27 14.58 -20.74
C TYR A 109 -9.57 14.95 -20.02
N GLY A 110 -10.53 15.42 -20.78
CA GLY A 110 -11.84 15.84 -20.30
C GLY A 110 -11.83 17.21 -19.62
N LEU A 111 -10.67 17.84 -19.43
CA LEU A 111 -10.49 19.18 -18.84
C LEU A 111 -11.25 19.38 -17.50
N HIS A 112 -11.35 18.29 -16.72
CA HIS A 112 -12.05 18.29 -15.43
C HIS A 112 -11.34 19.14 -14.36
N TYR A 113 -10.03 19.34 -14.49
CA TYR A 113 -9.28 20.29 -13.70
C TYR A 113 -9.06 21.57 -14.49
N ARG A 114 -9.22 22.71 -13.80
CA ARG A 114 -8.96 24.04 -14.36
C ARG A 114 -7.95 24.78 -13.50
N SER A 115 -6.92 25.33 -14.15
CA SER A 115 -5.88 26.09 -13.44
C SER A 115 -6.46 27.33 -12.72
N THR A 116 -5.93 27.60 -11.54
CA THR A 116 -6.21 28.84 -10.79
C THR A 116 -5.34 30.01 -11.26
N GLY A 117 -4.43 29.81 -12.20
CA GLY A 117 -3.44 30.79 -12.67
C GLY A 117 -2.27 31.00 -11.70
N SER A 118 -2.38 30.51 -10.46
CA SER A 118 -1.35 30.65 -9.42
C SER A 118 -0.73 29.30 -9.04
N VAL A 119 -0.72 28.36 -9.99
CA VAL A 119 -0.17 27.01 -9.80
C VAL A 119 0.86 26.68 -10.86
N LYS A 120 1.86 25.90 -10.50
CA LYS A 120 2.69 25.16 -11.45
C LYS A 120 2.11 23.75 -11.58
N ILE A 121 1.96 23.26 -12.82
CA ILE A 121 1.56 21.90 -13.16
C ILE A 121 2.83 21.14 -13.55
N CYS A 122 3.08 20.06 -12.80
CA CYS A 122 4.21 19.18 -13.02
C CYS A 122 3.71 17.85 -13.60
N THR A 123 4.34 17.38 -14.68
CA THR A 123 4.03 16.10 -15.32
C THR A 123 5.01 15.03 -14.87
N LEU A 124 4.48 13.85 -14.57
CA LEU A 124 5.22 12.63 -14.24
C LEU A 124 5.00 11.57 -15.32
N PRO A 125 6.04 10.83 -15.75
CA PRO A 125 5.95 9.80 -16.77
C PRO A 125 5.49 8.46 -16.15
N ILE A 126 4.33 8.47 -15.51
CA ILE A 126 3.69 7.29 -14.93
C ILE A 126 2.18 7.41 -15.05
N GLY A 127 1.52 6.34 -15.50
CA GLY A 127 0.09 6.31 -15.70
C GLY A 127 -0.52 4.94 -15.43
N TYR A 128 -1.74 4.72 -15.92
CA TYR A 128 -2.45 3.48 -15.61
C TYR A 128 -1.86 2.24 -16.30
N ALA A 129 -1.10 2.39 -17.38
CA ALA A 129 -0.38 1.28 -18.00
C ALA A 129 0.78 0.77 -17.15
N ASP A 130 1.31 1.62 -16.24
CA ASP A 130 2.35 1.27 -15.26
C ASP A 130 1.75 0.72 -13.94
N GLY A 131 0.41 0.65 -13.84
CA GLY A 131 -0.28 0.22 -12.63
C GLY A 131 -0.72 1.37 -11.72
N TYR A 132 -0.48 2.64 -12.07
CA TYR A 132 -0.98 3.79 -11.31
C TYR A 132 -2.47 4.02 -11.61
N ASN A 133 -3.33 3.49 -10.76
CA ASN A 133 -4.75 3.30 -11.02
C ASN A 133 -5.47 4.60 -11.42
N ARG A 134 -6.19 4.58 -12.56
CA ARG A 134 -6.96 5.73 -13.06
C ARG A 134 -8.05 6.22 -12.10
N ALA A 135 -8.57 5.37 -11.20
CA ALA A 135 -9.54 5.76 -10.18
C ALA A 135 -8.98 6.76 -9.16
N LEU A 136 -7.66 6.92 -9.09
CA LEU A 136 -6.96 7.91 -8.28
C LEU A 136 -7.00 9.33 -8.88
N SER A 137 -7.50 9.50 -10.11
CA SER A 137 -7.59 10.80 -10.80
C SER A 137 -8.26 11.86 -9.94
N SER A 138 -7.58 12.98 -9.72
CA SER A 138 -8.00 14.12 -8.89
C SER A 138 -8.32 13.76 -7.43
N ARG A 139 -7.82 12.61 -6.94
CA ARG A 139 -8.03 12.11 -5.57
C ARG A 139 -6.72 11.81 -4.86
N ALA A 140 -5.71 11.40 -5.61
CA ALA A 140 -4.39 11.08 -5.07
C ALA A 140 -3.62 12.36 -4.70
N GLN A 141 -2.60 12.14 -3.90
CA GLN A 141 -1.55 13.11 -3.64
C GLN A 141 -0.20 12.51 -3.99
N VAL A 142 0.80 13.35 -4.18
CA VAL A 142 2.20 12.98 -4.31
C VAL A 142 2.99 13.74 -3.25
N ILE A 143 4.19 13.26 -2.90
CA ILE A 143 5.09 14.01 -2.03
C ILE A 143 6.22 14.60 -2.89
N TYR A 144 6.36 15.91 -2.84
CA TYR A 144 7.46 16.64 -3.44
C TYR A 144 8.18 17.47 -2.37
N ASN A 145 9.48 17.26 -2.19
CA ASN A 145 10.29 17.90 -1.15
C ASN A 145 9.64 17.84 0.26
N GLY A 146 9.11 16.66 0.63
CA GLY A 146 8.48 16.45 1.94
C GLY A 146 7.10 17.08 2.10
N GLN A 147 6.50 17.63 1.05
CA GLN A 147 5.18 18.25 1.09
C GLN A 147 4.18 17.49 0.21
N LEU A 148 2.95 17.32 0.71
CA LEU A 148 1.85 16.75 -0.05
C LEU A 148 1.35 17.73 -1.12
N CYS A 149 1.31 17.27 -2.38
CA CYS A 149 0.81 17.99 -3.54
C CYS A 149 -0.32 17.18 -4.19
N ASN A 150 -1.38 17.86 -4.65
CA ASN A 150 -2.53 17.17 -5.21
C ASN A 150 -2.26 16.70 -6.64
N GLN A 151 -2.59 15.45 -6.93
CA GLN A 151 -2.72 14.97 -8.30
C GLN A 151 -3.93 15.64 -8.93
N VAL A 152 -3.79 16.16 -10.15
CA VAL A 152 -4.81 16.94 -10.85
C VAL A 152 -5.09 16.41 -12.24
N GLY A 153 -6.35 16.49 -12.64
CA GLY A 153 -6.83 15.96 -13.91
C GLY A 153 -6.84 14.43 -13.95
N ASN A 154 -7.20 13.87 -15.11
CA ASN A 154 -7.22 12.42 -15.31
C ASN A 154 -5.79 11.86 -15.36
N ILE A 155 -5.56 10.71 -14.73
CA ILE A 155 -4.38 9.88 -14.96
C ILE A 155 -4.51 9.29 -16.36
N CYS A 156 -3.49 9.52 -17.20
CA CYS A 156 -3.41 9.04 -18.58
C CYS A 156 -2.77 7.66 -18.63
N MET A 157 -2.54 7.14 -19.84
CA MET A 157 -1.94 5.83 -20.04
C MET A 157 -0.55 5.76 -19.43
N ASP A 158 0.28 6.76 -19.68
CA ASP A 158 1.72 6.82 -19.38
C ASP A 158 2.13 8.11 -18.63
N GLN A 159 1.17 8.94 -18.24
CA GLN A 159 1.42 10.22 -17.58
C GLN A 159 0.36 10.57 -16.56
N CYS A 160 0.76 11.31 -15.54
CA CYS A 160 -0.12 12.02 -14.62
C CYS A 160 0.45 13.37 -14.25
N MET A 161 -0.37 14.24 -13.71
CA MET A 161 0.02 15.59 -13.32
C MET A 161 -0.31 15.85 -11.86
N PHE A 162 0.49 16.72 -11.25
CA PHE A 162 0.20 17.28 -9.92
C PHE A 162 0.42 18.79 -9.91
N GLU A 163 -0.22 19.46 -8.98
CA GLU A 163 -0.12 20.91 -8.85
C GLU A 163 0.75 21.33 -7.68
N ILE A 164 1.45 22.46 -7.85
CA ILE A 164 2.12 23.18 -6.78
C ILE A 164 1.52 24.59 -6.71
N ASP A 165 0.89 24.90 -5.60
CA ASP A 165 0.35 26.26 -5.33
C ASP A 165 1.51 27.25 -5.11
N MET A 166 1.60 28.25 -5.97
CA MET A 166 2.66 29.27 -5.95
C MET A 166 2.36 30.40 -4.98
N ARG A 167 1.15 30.44 -4.39
CA ARG A 167 0.79 31.42 -3.37
C ARG A 167 1.54 31.11 -2.09
N SER A 168 2.14 32.12 -1.48
CA SER A 168 2.79 31.96 -0.18
C SER A 168 1.75 31.59 0.88
N ARG A 169 1.92 30.47 1.55
CA ARG A 169 1.06 30.02 2.65
C ARG A 169 1.88 29.76 3.91
N GLY A 170 2.07 30.83 4.70
CA GLY A 170 2.66 30.71 6.03
C GLY A 170 4.14 30.28 6.05
N THR A 171 4.51 29.41 6.99
CA THR A 171 5.90 29.05 7.30
C THR A 171 6.46 27.92 6.42
N ARG A 172 5.67 27.34 5.51
CA ARG A 172 6.17 26.27 4.64
C ARG A 172 7.13 26.82 3.58
N PRO A 173 8.26 26.14 3.31
CA PRO A 173 9.15 26.52 2.23
C PRO A 173 8.40 26.56 0.90
N ARG A 174 8.69 27.61 0.10
CA ARG A 174 8.17 27.70 -1.26
C ARG A 174 8.78 26.59 -2.10
N LEU A 175 7.93 25.81 -2.77
CA LEU A 175 8.36 24.81 -3.71
C LEU A 175 8.64 25.45 -5.08
N ASP A 176 9.78 25.11 -5.68
CA ASP A 176 10.14 25.56 -7.02
C ASP A 176 10.55 24.35 -7.86
N PRO A 177 9.57 23.63 -8.46
CA PRO A 177 9.83 22.39 -9.17
C PRO A 177 10.63 22.62 -10.44
N GLN A 178 11.60 21.70 -10.67
CA GLN A 178 12.42 21.64 -11.87
C GLN A 178 12.23 20.31 -12.58
N ILE A 179 12.45 20.29 -13.91
CA ILE A 179 12.51 19.04 -14.67
C ILE A 179 13.66 18.20 -14.12
N GLY A 180 13.38 16.89 -13.89
CA GLY A 180 14.33 15.95 -13.31
C GLY A 180 14.21 15.78 -11.79
N ASP A 181 13.50 16.65 -11.09
CA ASP A 181 13.26 16.51 -9.65
C ASP A 181 12.47 15.24 -9.35
N GLU A 182 12.83 14.60 -8.24
CA GLU A 182 12.17 13.37 -7.78
C GLU A 182 10.88 13.68 -7.03
N VAL A 183 9.87 12.87 -7.31
CA VAL A 183 8.54 12.91 -6.69
C VAL A 183 8.19 11.51 -6.20
N LEU A 184 7.67 11.42 -4.99
CA LEU A 184 7.21 10.18 -4.38
C LEU A 184 5.70 10.02 -4.58
N LEU A 185 5.28 8.90 -5.19
CA LEU A 185 3.86 8.57 -5.43
C LEU A 185 3.31 7.58 -4.40
N VAL A 186 4.17 6.76 -3.81
CA VAL A 186 3.85 5.83 -2.72
C VAL A 186 5.04 5.81 -1.77
N GLY A 187 4.79 5.94 -0.47
CA GLY A 187 5.83 5.88 0.55
C GLY A 187 5.79 7.03 1.55
N ALA A 188 6.95 7.37 2.13
CA ALA A 188 7.08 8.44 3.12
C ALA A 188 8.36 9.26 2.92
N GLN A 189 8.26 10.58 3.07
CA GLN A 189 9.38 11.51 2.97
C GLN A 189 9.09 12.76 3.81
N GLY A 190 10.08 13.23 4.60
CA GLY A 190 9.98 14.51 5.33
C GLY A 190 8.82 14.59 6.34
N GLY A 191 8.36 13.47 6.87
CA GLY A 191 7.20 13.39 7.77
C GLY A 191 5.85 13.28 7.04
N ALA A 192 5.78 13.46 5.73
CA ALA A 192 4.61 13.18 4.91
C ALA A 192 4.57 11.69 4.50
N ARG A 193 3.38 11.13 4.34
CA ARG A 193 3.16 9.73 3.94
C ARG A 193 1.96 9.62 3.01
N ILE A 194 2.08 8.75 2.01
CA ILE A 194 1.04 8.37 1.04
C ILE A 194 0.92 6.86 1.02
#